data_a097ed95c75fce3cb1c966a2ebf0afdf
#
_entry.id   a097ed95c75fce3cb1c966a2ebf0afdf
#
_cell.length_a   1.000
_cell.length_b   1.000
_cell.length_c   1.000
_cell.angle_alpha   90.00
_cell.angle_beta   90.00
_cell.angle_gamma   90.00
#
_symmetry.space_group_name_H-M   'P 1'
#
loop_
_entity.id
_entity.type
_entity.pdbx_description
1 polymer ?
#
loop_
_entity_poly.entity_id
_entity_poly.type
_entity_poly.pdbx_seq_one_letter_code
_entity_poly.pdbx_strand_id
1 'polypeptide(L)'
;LASQIKDQPSLRLTRHFPVPPQEVWRAWTDPEALKRWFGPDAGKVSIAEVDVRVGKRFHIVFSTLDGEVHDVSGAYRIVQPPEKLAFTWAWKSTPERESLVTLTFKPAVGGTDFTMLHEQFFDETARNNHERGWAGAINKLEAYLGA
;
A
#
# COMPACT_ATOMS: atom_id res chain seq x y z
N LEU A 1 -25.83 -12.91 -1.09
CA LEU A 1 -26.66 -11.72 -1.18
C LEU A 1 -25.83 -10.47 -1.08
N ALA A 2 -26.37 -9.37 -1.63
CA ALA A 2 -25.63 -8.11 -1.71
C ALA A 2 -25.17 -7.59 -0.35
N SER A 3 -25.97 -7.80 0.72
CA SER A 3 -25.62 -7.38 2.07
C SER A 3 -24.37 -8.07 2.59
N GLN A 4 -24.14 -9.32 2.21
CA GLN A 4 -22.98 -10.08 2.65
C GLN A 4 -21.69 -9.54 2.02
N ILE A 5 -21.76 -9.09 0.77
CA ILE A 5 -20.61 -8.49 0.09
C ILE A 5 -20.20 -7.20 0.78
N LYS A 6 -21.18 -6.42 1.25
CA LYS A 6 -20.92 -5.16 1.94
C LYS A 6 -20.25 -5.34 3.30
N ASP A 7 -20.35 -6.55 3.87
CA ASP A 7 -19.82 -6.81 5.19
C ASP A 7 -18.35 -7.22 5.21
N GLN A 8 -17.70 -7.26 4.03
CA GLN A 8 -16.27 -7.51 3.99
C GLN A 8 -15.51 -6.39 4.70
N PRO A 9 -14.61 -6.74 5.63
CA PRO A 9 -13.90 -5.71 6.40
C PRO A 9 -13.02 -4.83 5.54
N SER A 10 -12.82 -3.61 6.01
CA SER A 10 -11.93 -2.64 5.37
C SER A 10 -11.20 -1.84 6.42
N LEU A 11 -10.16 -1.12 6.01
CA LEU A 11 -9.46 -0.17 6.85
C LEU A 11 -9.22 1.12 6.06
N ARG A 12 -9.13 2.23 6.79
CA ARG A 12 -8.83 3.53 6.22
C ARG A 12 -7.75 4.19 7.06
N LEU A 13 -6.70 4.64 6.41
CA LEU A 13 -5.63 5.41 7.05
C LEU A 13 -5.50 6.74 6.34
N THR A 14 -5.35 7.81 7.13
CA THR A 14 -5.12 9.15 6.59
C THR A 14 -3.85 9.71 7.20
N ARG A 15 -3.10 10.50 6.40
CA ARG A 15 -1.87 11.13 6.85
C ARG A 15 -1.64 12.40 6.06
N HIS A 16 -1.06 13.40 6.71
CA HIS A 16 -0.57 14.58 6.01
C HIS A 16 0.94 14.44 5.83
N PHE A 17 1.42 14.57 4.58
CA PHE A 17 2.85 14.56 4.31
C PHE A 17 3.29 15.96 3.89
N PRO A 18 4.45 16.47 4.39
CA PRO A 18 4.91 17.83 4.10
C PRO A 18 5.65 17.95 2.78
N VAL A 19 5.16 17.26 1.75
CA VAL A 19 5.73 17.28 0.38
C VAL A 19 4.58 17.27 -0.62
N PRO A 20 4.79 17.75 -1.86
CA PRO A 20 3.72 17.79 -2.85
C PRO A 20 3.29 16.41 -3.31
N PRO A 21 2.08 16.28 -3.88
CA PRO A 21 1.55 14.98 -4.32
C PRO A 21 2.48 14.18 -5.23
N GLN A 22 3.24 14.85 -6.11
CA GLN A 22 4.16 14.17 -6.99
C GLN A 22 5.23 13.39 -6.23
N GLU A 23 5.69 13.91 -5.09
CA GLU A 23 6.69 13.22 -4.28
C GLU A 23 6.08 12.02 -3.56
N VAL A 24 4.84 12.13 -3.09
CA VAL A 24 4.15 11.00 -2.47
C VAL A 24 3.86 9.94 -3.52
N TRP A 25 3.41 10.34 -4.70
CA TRP A 25 3.19 9.45 -5.83
C TRP A 25 4.45 8.66 -6.16
N ARG A 26 5.58 9.36 -6.26
CA ARG A 26 6.86 8.75 -6.58
C ARG A 26 7.25 7.68 -5.55
N ALA A 27 6.98 7.94 -4.27
CA ALA A 27 7.29 6.98 -3.21
C ALA A 27 6.58 5.65 -3.40
N TRP A 28 5.40 5.65 -4.02
CA TRP A 28 4.59 4.46 -4.26
C TRP A 28 4.85 3.80 -5.63
N THR A 29 5.52 4.49 -6.54
CA THR A 29 5.64 4.04 -7.94
C THR A 29 7.07 3.85 -8.41
N ASP A 30 8.05 4.23 -7.61
CA ASP A 30 9.46 4.08 -7.93
C ASP A 30 10.01 2.88 -7.13
N PRO A 31 10.55 1.84 -7.80
CA PRO A 31 11.09 0.67 -7.11
C PRO A 31 12.17 1.01 -6.08
N GLU A 32 13.04 1.99 -6.38
CA GLU A 32 14.10 2.37 -5.44
C GLU A 32 13.52 3.07 -4.20
N ALA A 33 12.46 3.85 -4.37
CA ALA A 33 11.77 4.45 -3.24
C ALA A 33 11.11 3.38 -2.37
N LEU A 34 10.41 2.44 -2.99
CA LEU A 34 9.73 1.35 -2.26
C LEU A 34 10.70 0.56 -1.40
N LYS A 35 11.92 0.33 -1.88
CA LYS A 35 12.95 -0.37 -1.12
C LYS A 35 13.34 0.37 0.16
N ARG A 36 13.09 1.67 0.23
CA ARG A 36 13.50 2.50 1.37
C ARG A 36 12.48 2.49 2.50
N TRP A 37 11.21 2.29 2.20
CA TRP A 37 10.18 2.43 3.25
C TRP A 37 9.20 1.27 3.34
N PHE A 38 9.05 0.45 2.33
CA PHE A 38 7.98 -0.56 2.31
C PHE A 38 8.21 -1.62 3.38
N GLY A 39 7.09 -2.18 3.91
CA GLY A 39 7.12 -3.21 4.94
C GLY A 39 6.84 -2.65 6.34
N PRO A 40 6.36 -3.51 7.25
CA PRO A 40 5.84 -3.06 8.55
C PRO A 40 6.90 -2.68 9.57
N ASP A 41 8.15 -3.10 9.37
CA ASP A 41 9.24 -2.84 10.32
C ASP A 41 10.55 -2.58 9.56
N ALA A 42 11.67 -2.60 10.25
CA ALA A 42 12.98 -2.29 9.67
C ALA A 42 13.61 -3.44 8.88
N GLY A 43 12.82 -4.47 8.53
CA GLY A 43 13.27 -5.53 7.64
C GLY A 43 13.54 -5.00 6.22
N LYS A 44 14.14 -5.84 5.38
CA LYS A 44 14.62 -5.40 4.08
C LYS A 44 13.71 -5.84 2.95
N VAL A 45 13.56 -4.95 1.95
CA VAL A 45 12.89 -5.28 0.69
C VAL A 45 13.94 -5.88 -0.24
N SER A 46 13.72 -7.12 -0.66
CA SER A 46 14.66 -7.83 -1.55
C SER A 46 14.25 -7.70 -3.01
N ILE A 47 12.94 -7.60 -3.31
CA ILE A 47 12.42 -7.42 -4.66
C ILE A 47 11.39 -6.30 -4.63
N ALA A 48 11.51 -5.37 -5.57
CA ALA A 48 10.50 -4.34 -5.81
C ALA A 48 10.43 -4.13 -7.31
N GLU A 49 9.38 -4.67 -7.93
CA GLU A 49 9.16 -4.57 -9.38
C GLU A 49 7.79 -3.98 -9.61
N VAL A 50 7.73 -2.93 -10.42
CA VAL A 50 6.48 -2.25 -10.72
C VAL A 50 6.41 -1.91 -12.21
N ASP A 51 5.21 -2.04 -12.78
CA ASP A 51 4.89 -1.53 -14.10
C ASP A 51 3.58 -0.77 -13.94
N VAL A 52 3.67 0.54 -13.68
CA VAL A 52 2.56 1.36 -13.21
C VAL A 52 1.67 1.77 -14.39
N ARG A 53 0.93 0.81 -14.91
CA ARG A 53 -0.05 0.97 -15.98
C ARG A 53 -1.24 0.07 -15.66
N VAL A 54 -2.43 0.52 -16.02
CA VAL A 54 -3.65 -0.27 -15.80
C VAL A 54 -3.51 -1.65 -16.44
N GLY A 55 -3.81 -2.70 -15.67
CA GLY A 55 -3.69 -4.09 -16.10
C GLY A 55 -2.30 -4.70 -15.93
N LYS A 56 -1.28 -3.88 -15.66
CA LYS A 56 0.06 -4.37 -15.37
C LYS A 56 0.21 -4.61 -13.87
N ARG A 57 1.35 -5.20 -13.47
CA ARG A 57 1.47 -5.74 -12.12
C ARG A 57 2.64 -5.15 -11.35
N PHE A 58 2.55 -5.27 -10.03
CA PHE A 58 3.68 -5.08 -9.13
C PHE A 58 3.99 -6.39 -8.41
N HIS A 59 5.23 -6.50 -7.95
CA HIS A 59 5.69 -7.65 -7.16
C HIS A 59 6.71 -7.15 -6.14
N ILE A 60 6.44 -7.36 -4.87
CA ILE A 60 7.33 -6.92 -3.78
C ILE A 60 7.57 -8.10 -2.84
N VAL A 61 8.83 -8.33 -2.52
CA VAL A 61 9.23 -9.33 -1.53
C VAL A 61 10.04 -8.62 -0.45
N PHE A 62 9.68 -8.83 0.79
CA PHE A 62 10.37 -8.21 1.92
C PHE A 62 10.46 -9.20 3.08
N SER A 63 11.45 -8.98 3.95
CA SER A 63 11.56 -9.73 5.19
C SER A 63 11.21 -8.82 6.36
N THR A 64 10.70 -9.42 7.41
CA THR A 64 10.43 -8.73 8.68
C THR A 64 11.53 -9.08 9.68
N LEU A 65 11.59 -8.33 10.78
CA LEU A 65 12.67 -8.50 11.77
C LEU A 65 12.67 -9.89 12.42
N ASP A 66 11.54 -10.59 12.40
CA ASP A 66 11.45 -11.97 12.89
C ASP A 66 12.05 -12.99 11.91
N GLY A 67 12.53 -12.54 10.76
CA GLY A 67 13.14 -13.41 9.74
C GLY A 67 12.16 -14.00 8.74
N GLU A 68 10.88 -13.73 8.86
CA GLU A 68 9.91 -14.19 7.88
C GLU A 68 10.02 -13.43 6.57
N VAL A 69 9.76 -14.14 5.47
CA VAL A 69 9.76 -13.55 4.13
C VAL A 69 8.32 -13.45 3.65
N HIS A 70 7.95 -12.27 3.18
CA HIS A 70 6.60 -11.96 2.70
C HIS A 70 6.65 -11.60 1.22
N ASP A 71 5.75 -12.17 0.44
CA ASP A 71 5.70 -12.01 -1.01
C ASP A 71 4.30 -11.55 -1.38
N VAL A 72 4.18 -10.32 -1.90
CA VAL A 72 2.90 -9.72 -2.26
C VAL A 72 2.94 -9.24 -3.71
N SER A 73 1.82 -9.38 -4.39
CA SER A 73 1.68 -8.90 -5.76
C SER A 73 0.26 -8.43 -6.03
N GLY A 74 0.07 -7.75 -7.15
CA GLY A 74 -1.24 -7.29 -7.57
C GLY A 74 -1.20 -6.63 -8.93
N ALA A 75 -2.38 -6.24 -9.41
CA ALA A 75 -2.54 -5.57 -10.69
C ALA A 75 -3.08 -4.16 -10.47
N TYR A 76 -2.57 -3.21 -11.25
CA TYR A 76 -3.06 -1.84 -11.18
C TYR A 76 -4.42 -1.73 -11.84
N ARG A 77 -5.36 -1.08 -11.15
CA ARG A 77 -6.73 -0.86 -11.60
C ARG A 77 -6.99 0.59 -11.98
N ILE A 78 -6.40 1.54 -11.25
CA ILE A 78 -6.50 2.97 -11.50
C ILE A 78 -5.10 3.56 -11.44
N VAL A 79 -4.73 4.33 -12.45
CA VAL A 79 -3.44 5.03 -12.50
C VAL A 79 -3.70 6.44 -13.00
N GLN A 80 -3.84 7.40 -12.08
CA GLN A 80 -4.12 8.80 -12.36
C GLN A 80 -3.10 9.68 -11.64
N PRO A 81 -1.89 9.83 -12.21
CA PRO A 81 -0.82 10.59 -11.55
C PRO A 81 -1.17 12.07 -11.45
N PRO A 82 -0.87 12.74 -10.36
CA PRO A 82 -0.43 12.20 -9.08
C PRO A 82 -1.58 12.07 -8.07
N GLU A 83 -2.81 11.85 -8.54
CA GLU A 83 -4.02 12.00 -7.74
C GLU A 83 -4.52 10.69 -7.13
N LYS A 84 -4.50 9.60 -7.90
CA LYS A 84 -5.15 8.36 -7.46
C LYS A 84 -4.46 7.13 -8.03
N LEU A 85 -4.25 6.13 -7.17
CA LEU A 85 -3.65 4.86 -7.55
C LEU A 85 -4.45 3.74 -6.87
N ALA A 86 -4.90 2.76 -7.64
CA ALA A 86 -5.58 1.60 -7.06
C ALA A 86 -4.97 0.32 -7.62
N PHE A 87 -4.84 -0.67 -6.76
CA PHE A 87 -4.25 -1.94 -7.16
C PHE A 87 -4.80 -3.08 -6.30
N THR A 88 -4.84 -4.27 -6.88
CA THR A 88 -5.19 -5.47 -6.12
C THR A 88 -4.00 -5.87 -5.25
N TRP A 89 -4.28 -6.70 -4.25
CA TRP A 89 -3.31 -7.06 -3.24
C TRP A 89 -3.54 -8.52 -2.84
N ALA A 90 -2.55 -9.37 -3.03
CA ALA A 90 -2.65 -10.76 -2.62
C ALA A 90 -1.28 -11.29 -2.23
N TRP A 91 -1.24 -12.00 -1.11
CA TRP A 91 -0.03 -12.69 -0.67
C TRP A 91 0.14 -13.97 -1.46
N LYS A 92 1.39 -14.32 -1.77
CA LYS A 92 1.69 -15.56 -2.50
C LYS A 92 1.14 -16.80 -1.78
N SER A 93 1.12 -16.78 -0.46
CA SER A 93 0.63 -17.90 0.34
C SER A 93 -0.89 -18.08 0.28
N THR A 94 -1.64 -17.02 -0.03
CA THR A 94 -3.09 -17.04 -0.11
C THR A 94 -3.58 -16.25 -1.31
N PRO A 95 -3.23 -16.66 -2.54
CA PRO A 95 -3.56 -15.87 -3.72
C PRO A 95 -5.06 -15.73 -3.98
N GLU A 96 -5.86 -16.62 -3.41
CA GLU A 96 -7.31 -16.55 -3.54
C GLU A 96 -7.95 -15.47 -2.66
N ARG A 97 -7.19 -14.89 -1.72
CA ARG A 97 -7.68 -13.84 -0.81
C ARG A 97 -7.30 -12.46 -1.32
N GLU A 98 -7.66 -12.18 -2.56
CA GLU A 98 -7.34 -10.89 -3.18
C GLU A 98 -8.16 -9.78 -2.54
N SER A 99 -7.50 -8.67 -2.24
CA SER A 99 -8.12 -7.47 -1.70
C SER A 99 -7.76 -6.27 -2.59
N LEU A 100 -8.27 -5.08 -2.26
CA LEU A 100 -8.11 -3.90 -3.10
C LEU A 100 -7.62 -2.72 -2.27
N VAL A 101 -6.54 -2.09 -2.73
CA VAL A 101 -5.98 -0.89 -2.11
C VAL A 101 -6.24 0.29 -3.03
N THR A 102 -6.80 1.37 -2.47
CA THR A 102 -6.97 2.63 -3.19
C THR A 102 -6.27 3.74 -2.43
N LEU A 103 -5.38 4.45 -3.11
CA LEU A 103 -4.64 5.57 -2.56
C LEU A 103 -5.10 6.85 -3.23
N THR A 104 -5.31 7.91 -2.44
CA THR A 104 -5.58 9.24 -2.96
C THR A 104 -4.57 10.21 -2.39
N PHE A 105 -4.12 11.13 -3.25
CA PHE A 105 -3.05 12.09 -2.96
C PHE A 105 -3.61 13.48 -3.25
N LYS A 106 -4.19 14.11 -2.24
CA LYS A 106 -4.87 15.39 -2.43
C LYS A 106 -3.96 16.54 -2.04
N PRO A 107 -3.76 17.54 -2.92
CA PRO A 107 -2.98 18.73 -2.55
C PRO A 107 -3.61 19.40 -1.33
N ALA A 108 -2.77 19.81 -0.40
CA ALA A 108 -3.20 20.48 0.82
C ALA A 108 -2.19 21.55 1.21
N VAL A 109 -2.59 22.45 2.09
CA VAL A 109 -1.67 23.46 2.58
C VAL A 109 -0.47 22.78 3.24
N GLY A 110 0.71 23.12 2.76
CA GLY A 110 1.96 22.56 3.29
C GLY A 110 2.27 21.15 2.83
N GLY A 111 1.54 20.60 1.86
CA GLY A 111 1.87 19.27 1.37
C GLY A 111 0.73 18.50 0.74
N THR A 112 0.53 17.27 1.21
CA THR A 112 -0.44 16.33 0.64
C THR A 112 -1.25 15.68 1.75
N ASP A 113 -2.58 15.67 1.58
CA ASP A 113 -3.45 14.84 2.40
C ASP A 113 -3.59 13.49 1.70
N PHE A 114 -3.05 12.47 2.34
CA PHE A 114 -2.99 11.11 1.83
C PHE A 114 -4.07 10.26 2.50
N THR A 115 -4.78 9.47 1.70
CA THR A 115 -5.75 8.50 2.22
C THR A 115 -5.47 7.14 1.58
N MET A 116 -5.44 6.12 2.43
CA MET A 116 -5.42 4.73 1.99
C MET A 116 -6.73 4.07 2.39
N LEU A 117 -7.40 3.45 1.43
CA LEU A 117 -8.52 2.56 1.69
C LEU A 117 -8.11 1.17 1.24
N HIS A 118 -8.03 0.23 2.18
CA HIS A 118 -7.75 -1.17 1.89
C HIS A 118 -9.00 -1.96 2.23
N GLU A 119 -9.64 -2.55 1.24
CA GLU A 119 -10.96 -3.15 1.38
C GLU A 119 -11.00 -4.56 0.79
N GLN A 120 -12.11 -5.24 1.02
CA GLN A 120 -12.34 -6.62 0.55
C GLN A 120 -11.42 -7.62 1.27
N PHE A 121 -11.17 -7.38 2.54
CA PHE A 121 -10.43 -8.35 3.35
C PHE A 121 -11.23 -9.63 3.55
N PHE A 122 -10.51 -10.75 3.62
CA PHE A 122 -11.12 -12.05 3.83
C PHE A 122 -11.92 -12.12 5.14
N ASP A 123 -11.36 -11.58 6.24
CA ASP A 123 -12.00 -11.54 7.55
C ASP A 123 -11.41 -10.42 8.42
N GLU A 124 -11.95 -10.29 9.65
CA GLU A 124 -11.48 -9.26 10.59
C GLU A 124 -10.03 -9.47 11.03
N THR A 125 -9.61 -10.71 11.15
CA THR A 125 -8.21 -11.01 11.52
C THR A 125 -7.26 -10.50 10.45
N ALA A 126 -7.57 -10.75 9.18
CA ALA A 126 -6.77 -10.25 8.07
C ALA A 126 -6.75 -8.72 8.06
N ARG A 127 -7.91 -8.09 8.24
CA ARG A 127 -8.01 -6.63 8.31
C ARG A 127 -7.12 -6.07 9.42
N ASN A 128 -7.21 -6.63 10.62
CA ASN A 128 -6.47 -6.12 11.78
C ASN A 128 -4.97 -6.30 11.63
N ASN A 129 -4.53 -7.43 11.05
CA ASN A 129 -3.12 -7.66 10.78
C ASN A 129 -2.57 -6.66 9.77
N HIS A 130 -3.35 -6.34 8.72
CA HIS A 130 -2.94 -5.35 7.72
C HIS A 130 -2.93 -3.94 8.30
N GLU A 131 -3.86 -3.61 9.19
CA GLU A 131 -3.85 -2.30 9.83
C GLU A 131 -2.55 -2.06 10.61
N ARG A 132 -2.11 -3.05 11.38
CA ARG A 132 -0.84 -2.95 12.10
C ARG A 132 0.35 -2.83 11.16
N GLY A 133 0.36 -3.64 10.11
CA GLY A 133 1.44 -3.61 9.13
C GLY A 133 1.51 -2.29 8.38
N TRP A 134 0.36 -1.78 7.94
CA TRP A 134 0.31 -0.50 7.23
C TRP A 134 0.68 0.67 8.14
N ALA A 135 0.26 0.66 9.40
CA ALA A 135 0.63 1.72 10.34
C ALA A 135 2.16 1.82 10.46
N GLY A 136 2.85 0.69 10.59
CA GLY A 136 4.31 0.69 10.63
C GLY A 136 4.94 1.17 9.34
N ALA A 137 4.42 0.72 8.20
CA ALA A 137 4.96 1.11 6.90
C ALA A 137 4.74 2.59 6.62
N ILE A 138 3.56 3.11 6.94
CA ILE A 138 3.25 4.52 6.69
C ILE A 138 4.09 5.43 7.60
N ASN A 139 4.40 5.02 8.82
CA ASN A 139 5.32 5.75 9.68
C ASN A 139 6.71 5.87 9.03
N LYS A 140 7.19 4.79 8.40
CA LYS A 140 8.47 4.82 7.67
C LYS A 140 8.38 5.68 6.42
N LEU A 141 7.25 5.65 5.72
CA LEU A 141 7.01 6.51 4.57
C LEU A 141 7.06 7.98 4.97
N GLU A 142 6.44 8.33 6.09
CA GLU A 142 6.47 9.70 6.60
C GLU A 142 7.92 10.15 6.87
N ALA A 143 8.71 9.31 7.51
CA ALA A 143 10.13 9.61 7.76
C ALA A 143 10.91 9.76 6.45
N TYR A 144 10.64 8.90 5.48
CA TYR A 144 11.31 8.93 4.19
C TYR A 144 10.98 10.21 3.41
N LEU A 145 9.74 10.70 3.50
CA LEU A 145 9.27 11.85 2.72
C LEU A 145 9.68 13.21 3.28
N GLY A 146 10.41 13.25 4.34
CA GLY A 146 10.93 14.54 4.71
C GLY A 146 10.63 14.97 6.10
N ALA A 147 10.51 14.03 6.82
CA ALA A 147 10.59 14.36 8.21
C ALA A 147 11.98 14.93 8.49
#